data_34109ace09d186c0985a86ed8aa4b46a
#
_entry.id   34109ace09d186c0985a86ed8aa4b46a
#
_cell.length_a   1.000
_cell.length_b   1.000
_cell.length_c   1.000
_cell.angle_alpha   90.00
_cell.angle_beta   90.00
_cell.angle_gamma   90.00
#
_symmetry.space_group_name_H-M   'P 1'
#
loop_
_entity.id
_entity.type
_entity.pdbx_description
1 polymer ?
#
loop_
_entity_poly.entity_id
_entity_poly.type
_entity_poly.pdbx_seq_one_letter_code
_entity_poly.pdbx_strand_id
1 'polypeptide(L)'
;MLSRTADHLFWMSRYTERAENTARMLNVSYEMSLLPQSADAAQAGWEGLLSISELIPAYTAKHGEVTPANVLEFMVRDGNNPSSILSCLRAARENARAVRGALTTEAVSYTHLRAHETDSYL
;
A
#
# COMPACT_ATOMS: atom_id res chain seq x y z
N MET A 1 10.22 21.61 -6.63
CA MET A 1 10.68 20.35 -7.26
C MET A 1 11.15 19.34 -6.22
N LEU A 2 12.18 19.69 -5.43
CA LEU A 2 12.68 18.81 -4.36
C LEU A 2 11.60 18.45 -3.32
N SER A 3 10.76 19.40 -2.93
CA SER A 3 9.71 19.14 -1.94
C SER A 3 8.64 18.18 -2.46
N ARG A 4 8.31 18.24 -3.74
CA ARG A 4 7.37 17.28 -4.36
C ARG A 4 7.97 15.90 -4.46
N THR A 5 9.23 15.81 -4.85
CA THR A 5 9.95 14.53 -4.92
C THR A 5 10.03 13.87 -3.54
N ALA A 6 10.39 14.65 -2.52
CA ALA A 6 10.43 14.18 -1.15
C ALA A 6 9.05 13.71 -0.67
N ASP A 7 7.99 14.45 -1.02
CA ASP A 7 6.62 14.10 -0.68
C ASP A 7 6.20 12.77 -1.30
N HIS A 8 6.48 12.59 -2.60
CA HIS A 8 6.17 11.33 -3.28
C HIS A 8 6.96 10.15 -2.72
N LEU A 9 8.23 10.35 -2.37
CA LEU A 9 9.04 9.31 -1.72
C LEU A 9 8.48 8.93 -0.35
N PHE A 10 8.04 9.92 0.42
CA PHE A 10 7.40 9.70 1.71
C PHE A 10 6.15 8.83 1.56
N TRP A 11 5.25 9.20 0.65
CA TRP A 11 4.00 8.47 0.45
C TRP A 11 4.22 7.09 -0.14
N MET A 12 5.17 6.94 -1.07
CA MET A 12 5.57 5.63 -1.59
C MET A 12 5.98 4.70 -0.44
N SER A 13 6.84 5.20 0.44
CA SER A 13 7.31 4.46 1.61
C SER A 13 6.17 4.11 2.56
N ARG A 14 5.30 5.07 2.86
CA ARG A 14 4.14 4.86 3.74
C ARG A 14 3.19 3.81 3.20
N TYR A 15 2.88 3.86 1.91
CA TYR A 15 1.98 2.88 1.31
C TYR A 15 2.61 1.49 1.24
N THR A 16 3.90 1.40 0.97
CA THR A 16 4.63 0.13 0.99
C THR A 16 4.62 -0.48 2.39
N GLU A 17 4.90 0.31 3.41
CA GLU A 17 4.83 -0.15 4.81
C GLU A 17 3.44 -0.61 5.20
N ARG A 18 2.41 0.11 4.77
CA ARG A 18 1.02 -0.26 5.03
C ARG A 18 0.68 -1.61 4.40
N ALA A 19 1.10 -1.83 3.15
CA ALA A 19 0.91 -3.10 2.46
C ALA A 19 1.61 -4.25 3.21
N GLU A 20 2.85 -4.03 3.64
CA GLU A 20 3.61 -5.01 4.41
C GLU A 20 2.94 -5.33 5.74
N ASN A 21 2.50 -4.31 6.47
CA ASN A 21 1.83 -4.49 7.75
C ASN A 21 0.52 -5.25 7.60
N THR A 22 -0.27 -4.92 6.58
CA THR A 22 -1.51 -5.62 6.27
C THR A 22 -1.23 -7.10 5.94
N ALA A 23 -0.24 -7.36 5.10
CA ALA A 23 0.14 -8.73 4.74
C ALA A 23 0.58 -9.52 5.97
N ARG A 24 1.35 -8.89 6.86
CA ARG A 24 1.81 -9.53 8.11
C ARG A 24 0.65 -9.84 9.04
N MET A 25 -0.28 -8.91 9.21
CA MET A 25 -1.48 -9.10 10.03
C MET A 25 -2.34 -10.25 9.49
N LEU A 26 -2.53 -10.30 8.17
CA LEU A 26 -3.30 -11.36 7.52
C LEU A 26 -2.63 -12.72 7.69
N ASN A 27 -1.30 -12.78 7.57
CA ASN A 27 -0.55 -14.01 7.73
C ASN A 27 -0.68 -14.54 9.17
N VAL A 28 -0.54 -13.67 10.16
CA VAL A 28 -0.71 -14.06 11.57
C VAL A 28 -2.14 -14.53 11.82
N SER A 29 -3.14 -13.82 11.33
CA SER A 29 -4.55 -14.22 11.49
C SER A 29 -4.84 -15.56 10.82
N TYR A 30 -4.26 -15.80 9.65
CA TYR A 30 -4.41 -17.07 8.97
C TYR A 30 -3.76 -18.23 9.77
N GLU A 31 -2.53 -18.05 10.25
CA GLU A 31 -1.84 -19.04 11.06
C GLU A 31 -2.61 -19.35 12.35
N MET A 32 -3.12 -18.33 13.01
CA MET A 32 -3.94 -18.49 14.21
C MET A 32 -5.24 -19.25 13.92
N SER A 33 -5.82 -19.07 12.74
CA SER A 33 -7.04 -19.76 12.33
C SER A 33 -6.84 -21.26 12.13
N LEU A 34 -5.60 -21.71 11.91
CA LEU A 34 -5.28 -23.12 11.75
C LEU A 34 -5.15 -23.86 13.08
N LEU A 35 -5.07 -23.14 14.20
CA LEU A 35 -5.00 -23.76 15.52
C LEU A 35 -6.35 -24.36 15.91
N PRO A 36 -6.36 -25.46 16.71
CA PRO A 36 -7.61 -26.01 17.21
C PRO A 36 -8.36 -24.99 18.05
N GLN A 37 -9.58 -24.65 17.63
CA GLN A 37 -10.41 -23.66 18.30
C GLN A 37 -11.87 -23.81 17.88
N SER A 38 -12.79 -23.18 18.62
CA SER A 38 -14.18 -23.13 18.23
C SER A 38 -14.39 -22.23 17.01
N ALA A 39 -15.49 -22.44 16.29
CA ALA A 39 -15.87 -21.58 15.17
C ALA A 39 -16.05 -20.13 15.62
N ASP A 40 -16.60 -19.91 16.81
CA ASP A 40 -16.79 -18.57 17.36
C ASP A 40 -15.46 -17.85 17.63
N ALA A 41 -14.46 -18.57 18.14
CA ALA A 41 -13.13 -18.03 18.39
C ALA A 41 -12.43 -17.67 17.07
N ALA A 42 -12.56 -18.52 16.06
CA ALA A 42 -12.00 -18.25 14.73
C ALA A 42 -12.64 -17.00 14.11
N GLN A 43 -13.94 -16.87 14.17
CA GLN A 43 -14.66 -15.71 13.66
C GLN A 43 -14.27 -14.43 14.42
N ALA A 44 -14.16 -14.50 15.73
CA ALA A 44 -13.73 -13.37 16.55
C ALA A 44 -12.32 -12.88 16.17
N GLY A 45 -11.44 -13.78 15.78
CA GLY A 45 -10.11 -13.43 15.29
C GLY A 45 -10.16 -12.57 14.02
N TRP A 46 -10.98 -12.97 13.06
CA TRP A 46 -11.14 -12.20 11.81
C TRP A 46 -11.87 -10.87 12.05
N GLU A 47 -12.88 -10.86 12.90
CA GLU A 47 -13.55 -9.61 13.30
C GLU A 47 -12.60 -8.66 14.01
N GLY A 48 -11.72 -9.17 14.86
CA GLY A 48 -10.70 -8.40 15.55
C GLY A 48 -9.75 -7.72 14.59
N LEU A 49 -9.34 -8.39 13.53
CA LEU A 49 -8.49 -7.82 12.49
C LEU A 49 -9.17 -6.63 11.82
N LEU A 50 -10.44 -6.78 11.44
CA LEU A 50 -11.22 -5.69 10.84
C LEU A 50 -11.42 -4.54 11.82
N SER A 51 -11.62 -4.84 13.10
CA SER A 51 -11.82 -3.84 14.15
C SER A 51 -10.56 -3.00 14.38
N ILE A 52 -9.41 -3.64 14.48
CA ILE A 52 -8.12 -2.96 14.67
C ILE A 52 -7.83 -2.03 13.49
N SER A 53 -8.21 -2.46 12.30
CA SER A 53 -8.03 -1.69 11.06
C SER A 53 -9.10 -0.62 10.85
N GLU A 54 -10.11 -0.56 11.74
CA GLU A 54 -11.26 0.36 11.64
C GLU A 54 -12.05 0.20 10.33
N LEU A 55 -12.13 -1.03 9.82
CA LEU A 55 -12.74 -1.32 8.53
C LEU A 55 -14.07 -2.04 8.61
N ILE A 56 -14.61 -2.26 9.82
CA ILE A 56 -15.87 -2.98 9.99
C ILE A 56 -17.03 -2.35 9.19
N PRO A 57 -17.26 -1.03 9.25
CA PRO A 57 -18.37 -0.44 8.47
C PRO A 57 -18.22 -0.66 6.96
N ALA A 58 -17.03 -0.45 6.41
CA ALA A 58 -16.78 -0.62 4.98
C ALA A 58 -16.92 -2.08 4.56
N TYR A 59 -16.41 -3.00 5.38
CA TYR A 59 -16.51 -4.43 5.14
C TYR A 59 -17.99 -4.89 5.16
N THR A 60 -18.72 -4.48 6.19
CA THR A 60 -20.12 -4.87 6.37
C THR A 60 -20.98 -4.37 5.22
N ALA A 61 -20.72 -3.16 4.73
CA ALA A 61 -21.45 -2.60 3.61
C ALA A 61 -21.29 -3.44 2.33
N LYS A 62 -20.15 -4.09 2.15
CA LYS A 62 -19.85 -4.87 0.95
C LYS A 62 -20.16 -6.35 1.10
N HIS A 63 -19.76 -6.96 2.21
CA HIS A 63 -19.82 -8.41 2.40
C HIS A 63 -20.86 -8.86 3.43
N GLY A 64 -21.14 -8.06 4.43
CA GLY A 64 -22.04 -8.40 5.51
C GLY A 64 -21.45 -9.41 6.49
N GLU A 65 -21.37 -10.67 6.08
CA GLU A 65 -20.89 -11.77 6.92
C GLU A 65 -19.37 -11.84 6.94
N VAL A 66 -18.80 -12.06 8.14
CA VAL A 66 -17.34 -12.21 8.31
C VAL A 66 -16.95 -13.65 8.07
N THR A 67 -16.32 -13.90 6.92
CA THR A 67 -15.75 -15.20 6.55
C THR A 67 -14.28 -15.01 6.19
N PRO A 68 -13.43 -16.02 6.37
CA PRO A 68 -12.02 -15.91 5.98
C PRO A 68 -11.84 -15.50 4.52
N ALA A 69 -12.60 -16.10 3.61
CA ALA A 69 -12.52 -15.82 2.18
C ALA A 69 -12.87 -14.36 1.87
N ASN A 70 -13.95 -13.84 2.47
CA ASN A 70 -14.39 -12.47 2.25
C ASN A 70 -13.41 -11.46 2.86
N VAL A 71 -12.87 -11.75 4.04
CA VAL A 71 -11.88 -10.87 4.68
C VAL A 71 -10.62 -10.80 3.83
N LEU A 72 -10.12 -11.93 3.34
CA LEU A 72 -8.95 -11.96 2.46
C LEU A 72 -9.20 -11.20 1.16
N GLU A 73 -10.36 -11.41 0.53
CA GLU A 73 -10.72 -10.66 -0.68
C GLU A 73 -10.74 -9.16 -0.43
N PHE A 74 -11.36 -8.74 0.66
CA PHE A 74 -11.50 -7.32 1.03
C PHE A 74 -10.14 -6.68 1.36
N MET A 75 -9.29 -7.37 2.12
CA MET A 75 -8.01 -6.82 2.59
C MET A 75 -6.89 -6.94 1.57
N VAL A 76 -6.96 -7.90 0.65
CA VAL A 76 -5.90 -8.12 -0.34
C VAL A 76 -6.24 -7.49 -1.69
N ARG A 77 -7.42 -7.76 -2.23
CA ARG A 77 -7.73 -7.53 -3.64
C ARG A 77 -8.74 -6.44 -3.93
N ASP A 78 -9.43 -5.93 -2.92
CA ASP A 78 -10.50 -4.96 -3.16
C ASP A 78 -9.94 -3.59 -3.52
N GLY A 79 -10.06 -3.22 -4.80
CA GLY A 79 -9.60 -1.92 -5.30
C GLY A 79 -10.39 -0.73 -4.75
N ASN A 80 -11.59 -0.96 -4.20
CA ASN A 80 -12.41 0.08 -3.58
C ASN A 80 -12.09 0.28 -2.10
N ASN A 81 -11.36 -0.65 -1.50
CA ASN A 81 -10.85 -0.50 -0.13
C ASN A 81 -9.47 0.15 -0.18
N PRO A 82 -9.32 1.42 0.24
CA PRO A 82 -8.03 2.12 0.19
C PRO A 82 -6.94 1.45 1.02
N SER A 83 -7.33 0.62 1.99
CA SER A 83 -6.41 -0.08 2.88
C SER A 83 -6.03 -1.47 2.39
N SER A 84 -6.59 -1.94 1.27
CA SER A 84 -6.20 -3.24 0.74
C SER A 84 -4.76 -3.24 0.25
N ILE A 85 -4.14 -4.41 0.24
CA ILE A 85 -2.77 -4.54 -0.25
C ILE A 85 -2.66 -4.04 -1.69
N LEU A 86 -3.61 -4.42 -2.54
CA LEU A 86 -3.64 -3.95 -3.93
C LEU A 86 -3.70 -2.44 -4.03
N SER A 87 -4.60 -1.79 -3.28
CA SER A 87 -4.74 -0.33 -3.29
C SER A 87 -3.47 0.37 -2.80
N CYS A 88 -2.85 -0.15 -1.74
CA CYS A 88 -1.61 0.41 -1.21
C CYS A 88 -0.46 0.27 -2.22
N LEU A 89 -0.34 -0.88 -2.87
CA LEU A 89 0.70 -1.08 -3.88
C LEU A 89 0.48 -0.21 -5.11
N ARG A 90 -0.77 -0.01 -5.53
CA ARG A 90 -1.10 0.91 -6.63
C ARG A 90 -0.72 2.35 -6.28
N ALA A 91 -1.04 2.79 -5.06
CA ALA A 91 -0.69 4.13 -4.60
C ALA A 91 0.83 4.31 -4.50
N ALA A 92 1.56 3.31 -3.99
CA ALA A 92 3.01 3.31 -3.96
C ALA A 92 3.60 3.42 -5.36
N ARG A 93 3.06 2.67 -6.30
CA ARG A 93 3.50 2.68 -7.70
C ARG A 93 3.29 4.05 -8.36
N GLU A 94 2.15 4.68 -8.12
CA GLU A 94 1.87 6.02 -8.65
C GLU A 94 2.86 7.04 -8.13
N ASN A 95 3.18 6.99 -6.83
CA ASN A 95 4.19 7.87 -6.25
C ASN A 95 5.58 7.59 -6.81
N ALA A 96 5.94 6.33 -7.01
CA ALA A 96 7.21 5.94 -7.63
C ALA A 96 7.32 6.49 -9.05
N ARG A 97 6.26 6.42 -9.84
CA ARG A 97 6.22 6.97 -11.20
C ARG A 97 6.41 8.48 -11.20
N ALA A 98 5.81 9.19 -10.26
CA ALA A 98 5.96 10.63 -10.13
C ALA A 98 7.43 11.00 -9.81
N VAL A 99 8.08 10.25 -8.91
CA VAL A 99 9.50 10.45 -8.59
C VAL A 99 10.36 10.18 -9.81
N ARG A 100 10.11 9.08 -10.52
CA ARG A 100 10.85 8.72 -11.73
C ARG A 100 10.76 9.81 -12.79
N GLY A 101 9.55 10.35 -13.01
CA GLY A 101 9.35 11.44 -13.93
C GLY A 101 10.14 12.70 -13.57
N ALA A 102 10.11 13.08 -12.28
CA ALA A 102 10.85 14.23 -11.77
C ALA A 102 12.37 14.02 -11.91
N LEU A 103 12.88 12.87 -11.55
CA LEU A 103 14.30 12.54 -11.67
C LEU A 103 14.76 12.54 -13.13
N THR A 104 13.95 12.03 -14.04
CA THR A 104 14.27 12.02 -15.48
C THR A 104 14.35 13.45 -16.01
N THR A 105 13.41 14.32 -15.63
CA THR A 105 13.41 15.71 -16.03
C THR A 105 14.65 16.44 -15.53
N GLU A 106 15.01 16.25 -14.26
CA GLU A 106 16.20 16.86 -13.66
C GLU A 106 17.48 16.33 -14.32
N ALA A 107 17.55 15.05 -14.61
CA ALA A 107 18.69 14.44 -15.29
C ALA A 107 18.89 15.03 -16.69
N VAL A 108 17.80 15.21 -17.44
CA VAL A 108 17.85 15.86 -18.76
C VAL A 108 18.32 17.29 -18.63
N SER A 109 17.79 18.07 -17.71
CA SER A 109 18.19 19.45 -17.46
C SER A 109 19.68 19.55 -17.09
N TYR A 110 20.14 18.68 -16.21
CA TYR A 110 21.54 18.62 -15.82
C TYR A 110 22.45 18.28 -17.01
N THR A 111 22.06 17.33 -17.83
CA THR A 111 22.81 16.95 -19.02
C THR A 111 22.93 18.12 -20.01
N HIS A 112 21.85 18.86 -20.25
CA HIS A 112 21.87 20.06 -21.09
C HIS A 112 22.78 21.14 -20.52
N LEU A 113 22.73 21.39 -19.23
CA LEU A 113 23.56 22.36 -18.57
C LEU A 113 25.05 22.00 -18.68
N ARG A 114 25.38 20.72 -18.49
CA ARG A 114 26.76 20.24 -18.62
C ARG A 114 27.27 20.40 -20.05
N ALA A 115 26.46 20.07 -21.03
CA ALA A 115 26.82 20.24 -22.44
C ALA A 115 27.09 21.71 -22.78
N HIS A 116 26.26 22.63 -22.28
CA HIS A 116 26.42 24.06 -22.47
C HIS A 116 27.70 24.58 -21.81
N GLU A 117 28.04 24.15 -20.60
CA GLU A 117 29.27 24.51 -19.91
C GLU A 117 30.51 24.04 -20.70
N THR A 118 30.48 22.81 -21.21
CA THR A 118 31.56 22.25 -22.03
C THR A 118 31.79 23.09 -23.28
N ASP A 119 30.71 23.48 -23.96
CA ASP A 119 30.82 24.34 -25.16
C ASP A 119 31.39 25.71 -24.79
N SER A 120 31.13 26.23 -23.62
CA SER A 120 31.66 27.51 -23.17
C SER A 120 33.18 27.49 -22.96
N TYR A 121 33.76 26.35 -22.67
CA TYR A 121 35.21 26.18 -22.48
C TYR A 121 35.98 25.91 -23.75
N LEU A 122 35.29 25.63 -24.82
CA LEU A 122 35.86 25.40 -26.13
C LEU A 122 35.94 26.71 -26.93
#